data_d1f740b567c41c8d3fa551f89314b533
#
_entry.id   d1f740b567c41c8d3fa551f89314b533
#
_cell.length_a   1.000
_cell.length_b   1.000
_cell.length_c   1.000
_cell.angle_alpha   90.00
_cell.angle_beta   90.00
_cell.angle_gamma   90.00
#
_symmetry.space_group_name_H-M   'P 1'
#
loop_
_entity.id
_entity.type
_entity.pdbx_description
1 polymer ?
#
loop_
_entity_poly.entity_id
_entity_poly.type
_entity_poly.pdbx_seq_one_letter_code
_entity_poly.pdbx_strand_id
1 'polypeptide(L)'
;MRLADSGKTLGKKLSSALGDSLLAAIVAFALFSLVLGLRTVDSATGLTLEPQPALLATVVAIVFVGRLALNLFVWQTDYPLTRPFAKLFRSEPFETRDAVTLALAFVLGALGVAAGFLFTETLYGLIGALVLAFIGIGLLRRATVRTFPNLPYTQVFVAGGILFALFFPIVSYALESTFNLGLPLRYWFDLSILILTYVMLGWGLNIVVGLAGLLDLGYVAFYAVGAYTFALLATHFGLGFWICLPIAGAAAALWGIVLGFPVLRLRGDYLAIVTLAFGEIVRIILLNWTEVTGGPNGIAGIPKPTFFGLPFSPFAEGTTFSGFFGIHYDGLHALIFLYYVILVLALMTNLVTLRLRRLPVGRAWEAMREDEIACRSLGINTTVTKLSAFATGAMFGGLAGCFFATRQGFVSPESFTFIESAIILAIVVLGGMGSQLGVAIAAIVMVGGFEALRHTAGLQAIFGEEFDPALYRMLLFGLAMVAIMIWRPRGIVSSRAPTISLGDASAISGDLVRQGR
;
A
#
# COMPACT_ATOMS: atom_id res chain seq x y z
N MET A 1 11.88 10.35 27.82
CA MET A 1 13.15 10.73 28.44
C MET A 1 13.60 12.05 27.82
N ARG A 2 13.01 13.17 28.24
CA ARG A 2 13.31 14.54 27.79
C ARG A 2 13.33 15.42 29.04
N LEU A 3 14.41 15.36 29.79
CA LEU A 3 14.70 16.33 30.84
C LEU A 3 16.21 16.54 30.86
N ALA A 4 16.60 17.81 30.95
CA ALA A 4 17.95 18.31 31.08
C ALA A 4 18.80 18.42 29.82
N ASP A 5 18.61 19.50 29.08
CA ASP A 5 19.75 20.22 28.47
C ASP A 5 19.42 21.71 28.15
N SER A 6 18.84 22.41 29.08
CA SER A 6 18.55 23.86 28.93
C SER A 6 19.75 24.79 29.13
N GLY A 7 20.99 24.26 29.10
CA GLY A 7 22.21 25.03 29.38
C GLY A 7 23.34 24.90 28.36
N LYS A 8 23.17 24.15 27.25
CA LYS A 8 24.24 24.05 26.26
C LYS A 8 24.34 25.32 25.42
N THR A 9 25.50 25.98 25.47
CA THR A 9 25.82 27.11 24.60
C THR A 9 25.65 26.72 23.14
N LEU A 10 25.25 27.65 22.25
CA LEU A 10 25.01 27.46 20.82
C LEU A 10 26.17 26.66 20.15
N GLY A 11 27.42 26.89 20.58
CA GLY A 11 28.60 26.21 20.10
C GLY A 11 28.61 24.68 20.42
N LYS A 12 28.13 24.29 21.62
CA LYS A 12 28.03 22.86 21.97
C LYS A 12 26.89 22.15 21.19
N LYS A 13 25.78 22.85 20.95
CA LYS A 13 24.68 22.31 20.09
C LYS A 13 25.19 22.10 18.66
N LEU A 14 25.91 23.07 18.09
CA LEU A 14 26.45 23.00 16.74
C LEU A 14 27.51 21.89 16.60
N SER A 15 28.43 21.78 17.55
CA SER A 15 29.46 20.72 17.51
C SER A 15 28.88 19.33 17.64
N SER A 16 27.86 19.14 18.47
CA SER A 16 27.12 17.87 18.58
C SER A 16 26.35 17.55 17.29
N ALA A 17 25.69 18.54 16.67
CA ALA A 17 24.98 18.36 15.41
C ALA A 17 25.94 17.99 14.26
N LEU A 18 27.11 18.65 14.20
CA LEU A 18 28.13 18.33 13.20
C LEU A 18 28.71 16.93 13.40
N GLY A 19 29.00 16.55 14.64
CA GLY A 19 29.51 15.20 14.95
C GLY A 19 28.53 14.10 14.53
N ASP A 20 27.26 14.25 14.88
CA ASP A 20 26.19 13.34 14.48
C ASP A 20 26.00 13.26 12.95
N SER A 21 26.13 14.41 12.28
CA SER A 21 25.95 14.49 10.82
C SER A 21 27.16 13.87 10.08
N LEU A 22 28.37 14.04 10.63
CA LEU A 22 29.58 13.42 10.11
C LEU A 22 29.51 11.89 10.26
N LEU A 23 29.07 11.41 11.41
CA LEU A 23 28.90 9.97 11.64
C LEU A 23 27.86 9.37 10.68
N ALA A 24 26.75 10.06 10.46
CA ALA A 24 25.75 9.65 9.48
C ALA A 24 26.30 9.62 8.04
N ALA A 25 27.14 10.61 7.68
CA ALA A 25 27.81 10.66 6.38
C ALA A 25 28.81 9.49 6.19
N ILE A 26 29.57 9.13 7.22
CA ILE A 26 30.49 7.99 7.20
C ILE A 26 29.71 6.68 7.01
N VAL A 27 28.61 6.51 7.74
CA VAL A 27 27.74 5.32 7.59
C VAL A 27 27.13 5.28 6.19
N ALA A 28 26.65 6.41 5.67
CA ALA A 28 26.13 6.52 4.31
C ALA A 28 27.21 6.18 3.26
N PHE A 29 28.42 6.68 3.43
CA PHE A 29 29.53 6.34 2.55
C PHE A 29 29.81 4.83 2.55
N ALA A 30 29.88 4.20 3.72
CA ALA A 30 30.14 2.77 3.84
C ALA A 30 29.02 1.92 3.19
N LEU A 31 27.74 2.31 3.38
CA LEU A 31 26.60 1.59 2.81
C LEU A 31 26.47 1.78 1.30
N PHE A 32 26.64 3.01 0.83
CA PHE A 32 26.39 3.33 -0.57
C PHE A 32 27.61 3.18 -1.49
N SER A 33 28.82 3.00 -0.94
CA SER A 33 30.03 2.81 -1.74
C SER A 33 29.96 1.58 -2.66
N LEU A 34 29.36 0.48 -2.18
CA LEU A 34 29.19 -0.74 -2.98
C LEU A 34 27.97 -0.70 -3.91
N VAL A 35 26.90 0.01 -3.51
CA VAL A 35 25.63 -0.01 -4.23
C VAL A 35 25.57 1.09 -5.29
N LEU A 36 26.04 2.30 -4.99
CA LEU A 36 25.99 3.47 -5.86
C LEU A 36 27.37 3.90 -6.36
N GLY A 37 28.44 3.52 -5.66
CA GLY A 37 29.80 3.90 -6.01
C GLY A 37 30.40 3.05 -7.14
N LEU A 38 29.81 1.89 -7.47
CA LEU A 38 30.27 0.97 -8.50
C LEU A 38 29.08 0.60 -9.42
N ARG A 39 29.24 0.86 -10.70
CA ARG A 39 28.27 0.47 -11.74
C ARG A 39 28.82 -0.69 -12.55
N THR A 40 28.03 -1.72 -12.75
CA THR A 40 28.33 -2.80 -13.69
C THR A 40 27.89 -2.39 -15.09
N VAL A 41 28.82 -2.37 -16.02
CA VAL A 41 28.56 -2.06 -17.44
C VAL A 41 28.92 -3.28 -18.29
N ASP A 42 28.00 -3.66 -19.17
CA ASP A 42 28.26 -4.69 -20.18
C ASP A 42 29.19 -4.13 -21.25
N SER A 43 30.39 -4.68 -21.31
CA SER A 43 31.37 -4.37 -22.37
C SER A 43 31.54 -5.58 -23.29
N ALA A 44 32.11 -5.35 -24.48
CA ALA A 44 32.39 -6.42 -25.45
C ALA A 44 33.28 -7.56 -24.89
N THR A 45 33.98 -7.31 -23.77
CA THR A 45 34.87 -8.26 -23.08
C THR A 45 34.24 -8.87 -21.82
N GLY A 46 32.99 -8.55 -21.48
CA GLY A 46 32.29 -8.99 -20.27
C GLY A 46 31.87 -7.85 -19.35
N LEU A 47 31.36 -8.18 -18.15
CA LEU A 47 30.97 -7.23 -17.14
C LEU A 47 32.19 -6.48 -16.58
N THR A 48 32.19 -5.16 -16.74
CA THR A 48 33.21 -4.26 -16.15
C THR A 48 32.59 -3.41 -15.05
N LEU A 49 33.38 -3.08 -14.01
CA LEU A 49 32.97 -2.21 -12.90
C LEU A 49 33.50 -0.80 -13.16
N GLU A 50 32.59 0.14 -13.32
CA GLU A 50 32.94 1.57 -13.44
C GLU A 50 32.65 2.30 -12.12
N PRO A 51 33.65 3.02 -11.55
CA PRO A 51 33.45 3.80 -10.32
C PRO A 51 32.66 5.08 -10.61
N GLN A 52 31.66 5.36 -9.80
CA GLN A 52 30.83 6.58 -9.85
C GLN A 52 31.04 7.47 -8.61
N PRO A 53 32.20 8.11 -8.46
CA PRO A 53 32.55 8.88 -7.26
C PRO A 53 31.68 10.15 -7.12
N ALA A 54 31.24 10.77 -8.21
CA ALA A 54 30.40 11.95 -8.16
C ALA A 54 29.00 11.65 -7.57
N LEU A 55 28.38 10.55 -8.00
CA LEU A 55 27.09 10.12 -7.47
C LEU A 55 27.18 9.79 -5.98
N LEU A 56 28.21 9.04 -5.58
CA LEU A 56 28.47 8.67 -4.19
C LEU A 56 28.67 9.93 -3.34
N ALA A 57 29.49 10.88 -3.80
CA ALA A 57 29.73 12.14 -3.09
C ALA A 57 28.45 12.96 -2.91
N THR A 58 27.60 13.01 -3.95
CA THR A 58 26.30 13.70 -3.90
C THR A 58 25.38 13.09 -2.86
N VAL A 59 25.25 11.77 -2.83
CA VAL A 59 24.40 11.07 -1.83
C VAL A 59 24.91 11.28 -0.42
N VAL A 60 26.22 11.17 -0.19
CA VAL A 60 26.84 11.41 1.11
C VAL A 60 26.65 12.86 1.57
N ALA A 61 26.78 13.83 0.65
CA ALA A 61 26.53 15.24 0.94
C ALA A 61 25.06 15.49 1.31
N ILE A 62 24.10 14.90 0.59
CA ILE A 62 22.67 14.99 0.89
C ILE A 62 22.38 14.42 2.29
N VAL A 63 22.94 13.27 2.65
CA VAL A 63 22.77 12.67 3.99
C VAL A 63 23.38 13.55 5.06
N PHE A 64 24.56 14.09 4.84
CA PHE A 64 25.23 15.01 5.78
C PHE A 64 24.40 16.27 6.01
N VAL A 65 24.03 16.97 4.94
CA VAL A 65 23.24 18.23 5.01
C VAL A 65 21.85 17.96 5.57
N GLY A 66 21.18 16.90 5.12
CA GLY A 66 19.87 16.50 5.63
C GLY A 66 19.91 16.19 7.13
N ARG A 67 20.90 15.44 7.60
CA ARG A 67 21.08 15.13 9.03
C ARG A 67 21.38 16.38 9.85
N LEU A 68 22.22 17.27 9.31
CA LEU A 68 22.54 18.54 9.94
C LEU A 68 21.28 19.42 10.08
N ALA A 69 20.51 19.53 9.02
CA ALA A 69 19.26 20.28 9.02
C ALA A 69 18.25 19.70 10.03
N LEU A 70 18.09 18.38 10.08
CA LEU A 70 17.23 17.72 11.07
C LEU A 70 17.70 17.97 12.50
N ASN A 71 19.00 17.92 12.76
CA ASN A 71 19.55 18.21 14.08
C ASN A 71 19.29 19.65 14.49
N LEU A 72 19.55 20.63 13.62
CA LEU A 72 19.42 22.05 13.92
C LEU A 72 17.96 22.52 14.02
N PHE A 73 17.08 22.02 13.15
CA PHE A 73 15.72 22.54 13.01
C PHE A 73 14.63 21.68 13.68
N VAL A 74 14.93 20.43 14.00
CA VAL A 74 13.93 19.49 14.55
C VAL A 74 14.30 18.96 15.93
N TRP A 75 15.54 18.44 16.10
CA TRP A 75 15.88 17.68 17.31
C TRP A 75 16.55 18.49 18.41
N GLN A 76 17.41 19.45 18.05
CA GLN A 76 18.18 20.23 19.04
C GLN A 76 17.65 21.65 19.24
N THR A 77 16.50 21.97 18.66
CA THR A 77 15.89 23.28 18.79
C THR A 77 14.79 23.31 19.86
N ASP A 78 14.65 24.43 20.55
CA ASP A 78 13.58 24.63 21.52
C ASP A 78 12.21 24.80 20.83
N TYR A 79 12.22 25.15 19.54
CA TYR A 79 11.04 25.27 18.70
C TYR A 79 11.22 24.45 17.40
N PRO A 80 10.86 23.15 17.40
CA PRO A 80 10.99 22.32 16.20
C PRO A 80 10.04 22.79 15.09
N LEU A 81 10.54 22.93 13.87
CA LEU A 81 9.75 23.33 12.69
C LEU A 81 8.57 22.39 12.40
N THR A 82 8.61 21.17 12.94
CA THR A 82 7.50 20.22 12.85
C THR A 82 6.35 20.48 13.83
N ARG A 83 6.57 21.33 14.86
CA ARG A 83 5.57 21.65 15.90
C ARG A 83 4.28 22.24 15.34
N PRO A 84 4.29 23.25 14.45
CA PRO A 84 3.06 23.83 13.90
C PRO A 84 2.28 22.83 13.06
N PHE A 85 2.95 21.95 12.34
CA PHE A 85 2.30 20.87 11.58
C PHE A 85 1.64 19.83 12.51
N ALA A 86 2.29 19.47 13.62
CA ALA A 86 1.69 18.58 14.63
C ALA A 86 0.47 19.23 15.29
N LYS A 87 0.53 20.53 15.64
CA LYS A 87 -0.60 21.30 16.19
C LYS A 87 -1.75 21.45 15.20
N LEU A 88 -1.45 21.50 13.89
CA LEU A 88 -2.47 21.54 12.83
C LEU A 88 -3.41 20.34 12.89
N PHE A 89 -2.85 19.13 13.16
CA PHE A 89 -3.62 17.90 13.25
C PHE A 89 -4.18 17.59 14.64
N ARG A 90 -3.63 18.18 15.72
CA ARG A 90 -4.09 17.99 17.11
C ARG A 90 -5.13 18.99 17.57
N SER A 91 -5.48 19.97 16.74
CA SER A 91 -6.42 21.07 17.08
C SER A 91 -6.00 21.91 18.30
N GLU A 92 -4.71 21.89 18.64
CA GLU A 92 -4.14 22.73 19.71
C GLU A 92 -4.11 24.22 19.28
N PRO A 93 -4.17 25.21 20.23
CA PRO A 93 -4.10 26.60 19.88
C PRO A 93 -2.76 26.98 19.23
N PHE A 94 -2.81 27.78 18.17
CA PHE A 94 -1.61 28.28 17.50
C PHE A 94 -1.01 29.46 18.27
N GLU A 95 0.29 29.45 18.39
CA GLU A 95 1.09 30.61 18.72
C GLU A 95 1.40 31.42 17.46
N THR A 96 1.76 32.72 17.59
CA THR A 96 2.13 33.55 16.43
C THR A 96 3.27 32.96 15.60
N ARG A 97 4.23 32.27 16.22
CA ARG A 97 5.33 31.58 15.55
C ARG A 97 4.84 30.38 14.73
N ASP A 98 3.84 29.63 15.21
CA ASP A 98 3.24 28.51 14.48
C ASP A 98 2.58 28.99 13.18
N ALA A 99 1.84 30.13 13.27
CA ALA A 99 1.17 30.74 12.13
C ALA A 99 2.17 31.24 11.08
N VAL A 100 3.26 31.87 11.49
CA VAL A 100 4.33 32.35 10.61
C VAL A 100 5.00 31.16 9.89
N THR A 101 5.32 30.08 10.62
CA THR A 101 5.96 28.91 10.04
C THR A 101 5.07 28.21 9.01
N LEU A 102 3.75 28.09 9.28
CA LEU A 102 2.79 27.54 8.32
C LEU A 102 2.60 28.43 7.10
N ALA A 103 2.57 29.78 7.30
CA ALA A 103 2.49 30.71 6.19
C ALA A 103 3.74 30.65 5.30
N LEU A 104 4.93 30.54 5.89
CA LEU A 104 6.17 30.37 5.15
C LEU A 104 6.19 29.06 4.36
N ALA A 105 5.77 27.95 4.98
CA ALA A 105 5.67 26.66 4.31
C ALA A 105 4.64 26.68 3.17
N PHE A 106 3.52 27.42 3.34
CA PHE A 106 2.54 27.61 2.27
C PHE A 106 3.13 28.41 1.10
N VAL A 107 3.83 29.50 1.38
CA VAL A 107 4.50 30.31 0.34
C VAL A 107 5.56 29.49 -0.40
N LEU A 108 6.39 28.73 0.32
CA LEU A 108 7.39 27.85 -0.29
C LEU A 108 6.75 26.73 -1.12
N GLY A 109 5.64 26.17 -0.66
CA GLY A 109 4.86 25.21 -1.43
C GLY A 109 4.29 25.80 -2.72
N ALA A 110 3.73 27.02 -2.64
CA ALA A 110 3.21 27.73 -3.80
C ALA A 110 4.32 28.11 -4.81
N LEU A 111 5.48 28.55 -4.31
CA LEU A 111 6.66 28.80 -5.15
C LEU A 111 7.18 27.51 -5.81
N GLY A 112 7.16 26.39 -5.10
CA GLY A 112 7.53 25.08 -5.67
C GLY A 112 6.59 24.67 -6.80
N VAL A 113 5.28 24.85 -6.64
CA VAL A 113 4.30 24.61 -7.72
C VAL A 113 4.54 25.56 -8.91
N ALA A 114 4.74 26.86 -8.63
CA ALA A 114 5.02 27.85 -9.68
C ALA A 114 6.33 27.55 -10.42
N ALA A 115 7.38 27.16 -9.71
CA ALA A 115 8.64 26.75 -10.31
C ALA A 115 8.49 25.48 -11.17
N GLY A 116 7.70 24.51 -10.73
CA GLY A 116 7.36 23.32 -11.53
C GLY A 116 6.67 23.66 -12.85
N PHE A 117 5.79 24.67 -12.85
CA PHE A 117 5.15 25.16 -14.08
C PHE A 117 6.11 25.98 -14.98
N LEU A 118 6.96 26.84 -14.38
CA LEU A 118 7.82 27.74 -15.15
C LEU A 118 9.04 27.03 -15.76
N PHE A 119 9.61 26.07 -15.04
CA PHE A 119 10.85 25.38 -15.44
C PHE A 119 10.61 23.97 -15.96
N THR A 120 9.33 23.55 -16.13
CA THR A 120 8.95 22.17 -16.54
C THR A 120 9.51 21.06 -15.63
N GLU A 121 10.01 21.45 -14.44
CA GLU A 121 10.56 20.54 -13.43
C GLU A 121 9.44 19.96 -12.56
N THR A 122 8.96 18.79 -12.93
CA THR A 122 7.83 18.10 -12.25
C THR A 122 8.08 17.84 -10.78
N LEU A 123 9.35 17.67 -10.35
CA LEU A 123 9.71 17.37 -8.96
C LEU A 123 9.39 18.54 -8.01
N TYR A 124 9.77 19.77 -8.37
CA TYR A 124 9.48 20.94 -7.52
C TYR A 124 7.98 21.20 -7.43
N GLY A 125 7.27 21.03 -8.56
CA GLY A 125 5.81 21.12 -8.60
C GLY A 125 5.14 20.06 -7.71
N LEU A 126 5.60 18.83 -7.75
CA LEU A 126 5.07 17.72 -6.95
C LEU A 126 5.33 17.91 -5.45
N ILE A 127 6.55 18.28 -5.05
CA ILE A 127 6.87 18.58 -3.65
C ILE A 127 6.04 19.76 -3.15
N GLY A 128 5.93 20.84 -3.95
CA GLY A 128 5.12 22.00 -3.60
C GLY A 128 3.64 21.64 -3.43
N ALA A 129 3.08 20.86 -4.36
CA ALA A 129 1.70 20.38 -4.29
C ALA A 129 1.45 19.48 -3.07
N LEU A 130 2.38 18.59 -2.73
CA LEU A 130 2.28 17.75 -1.53
C LEU A 130 2.28 18.57 -0.24
N VAL A 131 3.15 19.59 -0.14
CA VAL A 131 3.19 20.51 1.02
C VAL A 131 1.88 21.29 1.13
N LEU A 132 1.38 21.84 0.03
CA LEU A 132 0.11 22.57 0.00
C LEU A 132 -1.08 21.66 0.34
N ALA A 133 -1.12 20.46 -0.21
CA ALA A 133 -2.16 19.47 0.10
C ALA A 133 -2.13 19.09 1.59
N PHE A 134 -0.95 18.85 2.17
CA PHE A 134 -0.80 18.52 3.59
C PHE A 134 -1.29 19.65 4.49
N ILE A 135 -0.91 20.91 4.20
CA ILE A 135 -1.39 22.08 4.93
C ILE A 135 -2.89 22.26 4.74
N GLY A 136 -3.39 22.14 3.51
CA GLY A 136 -4.81 22.28 3.16
C GLY A 136 -5.68 21.25 3.89
N ILE A 137 -5.30 19.98 3.88
CA ILE A 137 -5.98 18.90 4.61
C ILE A 137 -5.98 19.18 6.12
N GLY A 138 -4.85 19.62 6.66
CA GLY A 138 -4.75 19.94 8.07
C GLY A 138 -5.64 21.13 8.49
N LEU A 139 -5.68 22.20 7.69
CA LEU A 139 -6.55 23.36 7.91
C LEU A 139 -8.03 23.00 7.76
N LEU A 140 -8.38 22.24 6.72
CA LEU A 140 -9.74 21.76 6.50
C LEU A 140 -10.22 20.91 7.67
N ARG A 141 -9.39 19.93 8.11
CA ARG A 141 -9.68 19.13 9.30
C ARG A 141 -9.90 20.00 10.53
N ARG A 142 -9.03 20.99 10.76
CA ARG A 142 -9.15 21.89 11.90
C ARG A 142 -10.42 22.74 11.84
N ALA A 143 -10.73 23.29 10.68
CA ALA A 143 -11.95 24.05 10.47
C ALA A 143 -13.20 23.16 10.69
N THR A 144 -13.23 21.97 10.13
CA THR A 144 -14.35 21.03 10.28
C THR A 144 -14.53 20.57 11.72
N VAL A 145 -13.45 20.19 12.43
CA VAL A 145 -13.50 19.81 13.86
C VAL A 145 -14.03 20.94 14.72
N ARG A 146 -13.68 22.19 14.41
CA ARG A 146 -14.14 23.36 15.15
C ARG A 146 -15.61 23.69 14.87
N THR A 147 -16.04 23.49 13.63
CA THR A 147 -17.43 23.84 13.19
C THR A 147 -18.41 22.72 13.52
N PHE A 148 -17.96 21.45 13.46
CA PHE A 148 -18.80 20.26 13.64
C PHE A 148 -18.11 19.24 14.57
N PRO A 149 -18.06 19.48 15.89
CA PRO A 149 -17.32 18.62 16.82
C PRO A 149 -17.82 17.17 16.90
N ASN A 150 -19.09 16.93 16.55
CA ASN A 150 -19.73 15.62 16.61
C ASN A 150 -19.74 14.84 15.29
N LEU A 151 -19.09 15.35 14.22
CA LEU A 151 -19.01 14.64 12.96
C LEU A 151 -18.06 13.43 13.06
N PRO A 152 -18.46 12.25 12.59
CA PRO A 152 -17.59 11.08 12.53
C PRO A 152 -16.60 11.22 11.36
N TYR A 153 -15.52 11.98 11.56
CA TYR A 153 -14.53 12.35 10.54
C TYR A 153 -14.00 11.15 9.74
N THR A 154 -13.77 10.02 10.41
CA THR A 154 -13.30 8.80 9.74
C THR A 154 -14.32 8.31 8.72
N GLN A 155 -15.62 8.37 9.05
CA GLN A 155 -16.68 7.95 8.15
C GLN A 155 -16.84 8.93 6.98
N VAL A 156 -16.71 10.23 7.23
CA VAL A 156 -16.76 11.28 6.20
C VAL A 156 -15.59 11.13 5.23
N PHE A 157 -14.38 10.87 5.75
CA PHE A 157 -13.19 10.65 4.93
C PHE A 157 -13.31 9.38 4.07
N VAL A 158 -13.81 8.29 4.64
CA VAL A 158 -14.05 7.04 3.92
C VAL A 158 -15.13 7.23 2.86
N ALA A 159 -16.24 7.90 3.19
CA ALA A 159 -17.31 8.19 2.24
C ALA A 159 -16.81 9.10 1.09
N GLY A 160 -16.02 10.13 1.42
CA GLY A 160 -15.39 10.99 0.42
C GLY A 160 -14.45 10.23 -0.50
N GLY A 161 -13.65 9.32 0.03
CA GLY A 161 -12.75 8.45 -0.74
C GLY A 161 -13.52 7.50 -1.67
N ILE A 162 -14.62 6.92 -1.21
CA ILE A 162 -15.48 6.08 -2.04
C ILE A 162 -16.17 6.91 -3.14
N LEU A 163 -16.67 8.10 -2.82
CA LEU A 163 -17.24 9.00 -3.81
C LEU A 163 -16.20 9.42 -4.85
N PHE A 164 -15.00 9.80 -4.42
CA PHE A 164 -13.91 10.10 -5.33
C PHE A 164 -13.60 8.92 -6.25
N ALA A 165 -13.50 7.70 -5.73
CA ALA A 165 -13.25 6.50 -6.53
C ALA A 165 -14.40 6.23 -7.52
N LEU A 166 -15.66 6.46 -7.13
CA LEU A 166 -16.82 6.33 -8.02
C LEU A 166 -16.80 7.33 -9.18
N PHE A 167 -16.47 8.58 -8.89
CA PHE A 167 -16.44 9.65 -9.89
C PHE A 167 -15.07 9.84 -10.56
N PHE A 168 -14.09 8.99 -10.22
CA PHE A 168 -12.71 9.09 -10.74
C PHE A 168 -12.64 9.16 -12.27
N PRO A 169 -13.41 8.39 -13.07
CA PRO A 169 -13.37 8.51 -14.52
C PRO A 169 -13.78 9.89 -15.03
N ILE A 170 -14.78 10.51 -14.40
CA ILE A 170 -15.25 11.86 -14.75
C ILE A 170 -14.20 12.91 -14.32
N VAL A 171 -13.66 12.74 -13.11
CA VAL A 171 -12.64 13.64 -12.56
C VAL A 171 -11.36 13.60 -13.40
N SER A 172 -10.89 12.40 -13.77
CA SER A 172 -9.69 12.24 -14.60
C SER A 172 -9.83 12.87 -15.98
N TYR A 173 -11.02 12.71 -16.60
CA TYR A 173 -11.32 13.35 -17.88
C TYR A 173 -11.36 14.89 -17.75
N ALA A 174 -12.01 15.41 -16.71
CA ALA A 174 -12.07 16.85 -16.46
C ALA A 174 -10.69 17.44 -16.14
N LEU A 175 -9.84 16.72 -15.38
CA LEU A 175 -8.47 17.17 -15.08
C LEU A 175 -7.61 17.24 -16.34
N GLU A 176 -7.68 16.23 -17.20
CA GLU A 176 -6.90 16.22 -18.45
C GLU A 176 -7.34 17.35 -19.38
N SER A 177 -8.65 17.54 -19.55
CA SER A 177 -9.19 18.60 -20.42
C SER A 177 -8.84 20.01 -19.92
N THR A 178 -8.69 20.20 -18.59
CA THR A 178 -8.47 21.52 -17.99
C THR A 178 -6.97 21.83 -17.83
N PHE A 179 -6.16 20.84 -17.41
CA PHE A 179 -4.77 21.07 -17.01
C PHE A 179 -3.72 20.52 -18.00
N ASN A 180 -4.14 19.74 -19.00
CA ASN A 180 -3.26 19.14 -20.02
C ASN A 180 -1.98 18.55 -19.41
N LEU A 181 -2.15 17.62 -18.44
CA LEU A 181 -1.07 17.08 -17.61
C LEU A 181 -0.01 16.26 -18.37
N GLY A 182 -0.13 16.15 -19.71
CA GLY A 182 0.83 15.47 -20.57
C GLY A 182 0.87 13.94 -20.42
N LEU A 183 0.06 13.35 -19.55
CA LEU A 183 -0.05 11.91 -19.40
C LEU A 183 -1.39 11.43 -19.97
N PRO A 184 -1.40 10.37 -20.82
CA PRO A 184 -2.62 9.90 -21.44
C PRO A 184 -3.61 9.36 -20.38
N LEU A 185 -4.91 9.58 -20.59
CA LEU A 185 -6.00 9.07 -19.71
C LEU A 185 -5.85 7.57 -19.42
N ARG A 186 -5.41 6.80 -20.41
CA ARG A 186 -5.15 5.38 -20.27
C ARG A 186 -4.18 5.06 -19.11
N TYR A 187 -3.15 5.87 -18.94
CA TYR A 187 -2.17 5.71 -17.86
C TYR A 187 -2.83 5.86 -16.47
N TRP A 188 -3.68 6.86 -16.30
CA TRP A 188 -4.40 7.09 -15.03
C TRP A 188 -5.34 5.93 -14.67
N PHE A 189 -6.02 5.35 -15.68
CA PHE A 189 -6.86 4.17 -15.46
C PHE A 189 -6.03 2.93 -15.13
N ASP A 190 -4.95 2.68 -15.87
CA ASP A 190 -4.07 1.54 -15.61
C ASP A 190 -3.46 1.60 -14.21
N LEU A 191 -3.01 2.79 -13.78
CA LEU A 191 -2.48 3.03 -12.44
C LEU A 191 -3.55 2.81 -11.37
N SER A 192 -4.75 3.34 -11.57
CA SER A 192 -5.85 3.22 -10.60
C SER A 192 -6.30 1.77 -10.45
N ILE A 193 -6.38 1.01 -11.54
CA ILE A 193 -6.69 -0.42 -11.54
C ILE A 193 -5.60 -1.19 -10.77
N LEU A 194 -4.33 -0.85 -10.97
CA LEU A 194 -3.22 -1.46 -10.26
C LEU A 194 -3.32 -1.19 -8.75
N ILE A 195 -3.53 0.06 -8.35
CA ILE A 195 -3.71 0.46 -6.95
C ILE A 195 -4.87 -0.31 -6.31
N LEU A 196 -6.04 -0.37 -6.96
CA LEU A 196 -7.21 -1.08 -6.44
C LEU A 196 -6.97 -2.60 -6.31
N THR A 197 -6.19 -3.19 -7.21
CA THR A 197 -5.79 -4.60 -7.12
C THR A 197 -4.93 -4.83 -5.87
N TYR A 198 -3.94 -3.98 -5.60
CA TYR A 198 -3.15 -4.08 -4.38
C TYR A 198 -3.93 -3.73 -3.10
N VAL A 199 -4.90 -2.83 -3.18
CA VAL A 199 -5.85 -2.58 -2.07
C VAL A 199 -6.63 -3.85 -1.74
N MET A 200 -7.15 -4.53 -2.74
CA MET A 200 -7.91 -5.78 -2.57
C MET A 200 -7.02 -6.90 -2.01
N LEU A 201 -5.82 -7.09 -2.55
CA LEU A 201 -4.82 -8.05 -2.05
C LEU A 201 -4.42 -7.73 -0.61
N GLY A 202 -4.14 -6.46 -0.32
CA GLY A 202 -3.80 -5.98 1.01
C GLY A 202 -4.94 -6.21 2.02
N TRP A 203 -6.19 -5.99 1.64
CA TRP A 203 -7.35 -6.28 2.51
C TRP A 203 -7.53 -7.78 2.74
N GLY A 204 -7.28 -8.62 1.74
CA GLY A 204 -7.30 -10.07 1.89
C GLY A 204 -6.22 -10.57 2.85
N LEU A 205 -4.97 -10.13 2.67
CA LEU A 205 -3.86 -10.46 3.56
C LEU A 205 -4.08 -9.88 4.98
N ASN A 206 -4.68 -8.71 5.08
CA ASN A 206 -4.98 -8.07 6.38
C ASN A 206 -5.95 -8.89 7.25
N ILE A 207 -6.75 -9.79 6.68
CA ILE A 207 -7.56 -10.74 7.46
C ILE A 207 -6.62 -11.72 8.18
N VAL A 208 -5.64 -12.27 7.49
CA VAL A 208 -4.72 -13.28 8.02
C VAL A 208 -3.72 -12.64 8.98
N VAL A 209 -3.00 -11.61 8.53
CA VAL A 209 -1.94 -10.95 9.30
C VAL A 209 -2.52 -9.96 10.30
N GLY A 210 -3.46 -9.15 9.86
CA GLY A 210 -3.99 -8.03 10.64
C GLY A 210 -5.02 -8.43 11.69
N LEU A 211 -5.97 -9.31 11.38
CA LEU A 211 -7.04 -9.71 12.28
C LEU A 211 -6.70 -10.99 13.06
N ALA A 212 -6.16 -12.02 12.38
CA ALA A 212 -5.84 -13.28 13.03
C ALA A 212 -4.41 -13.35 13.60
N GLY A 213 -3.52 -12.41 13.25
CA GLY A 213 -2.15 -12.34 13.74
C GLY A 213 -1.23 -13.44 13.21
N LEU A 214 -1.54 -13.99 12.03
CA LEU A 214 -0.80 -15.08 11.41
C LEU A 214 0.07 -14.50 10.29
N LEU A 215 1.39 -14.50 10.47
CA LEU A 215 2.30 -13.95 9.46
C LEU A 215 2.37 -14.90 8.25
N ASP A 216 1.96 -14.41 7.10
CA ASP A 216 1.93 -15.14 5.83
C ASP A 216 2.81 -14.43 4.80
N LEU A 217 3.89 -15.10 4.39
CA LEU A 217 4.82 -14.66 3.34
C LEU A 217 4.57 -15.36 1.98
N GLY A 218 3.66 -16.32 1.94
CA GLY A 218 3.29 -17.08 0.75
C GLY A 218 1.98 -16.62 0.10
N TYR A 219 1.45 -15.46 0.45
CA TYR A 219 0.14 -14.99 0.01
C TYR A 219 -0.03 -14.92 -1.51
N VAL A 220 1.06 -14.67 -2.24
CA VAL A 220 1.09 -14.65 -3.70
C VAL A 220 0.68 -16.00 -4.32
N ALA A 221 0.83 -17.12 -3.60
CA ALA A 221 0.37 -18.42 -4.06
C ALA A 221 -1.15 -18.46 -4.30
N PHE A 222 -1.94 -17.86 -3.41
CA PHE A 222 -3.40 -17.78 -3.57
C PHE A 222 -3.80 -16.89 -4.75
N TYR A 223 -3.05 -15.84 -4.96
CA TYR A 223 -3.16 -14.96 -6.11
C TYR A 223 -2.88 -15.73 -7.41
N ALA A 224 -1.81 -16.53 -7.45
CA ALA A 224 -1.45 -17.40 -8.56
C ALA A 224 -2.52 -18.47 -8.83
N VAL A 225 -2.98 -19.18 -7.79
CA VAL A 225 -4.03 -20.21 -7.92
C VAL A 225 -5.29 -19.62 -8.54
N GLY A 226 -5.72 -18.42 -8.09
CA GLY A 226 -6.88 -17.75 -8.68
C GLY A 226 -6.69 -17.38 -10.15
N ALA A 227 -5.52 -16.84 -10.50
CA ALA A 227 -5.17 -16.44 -11.86
C ALA A 227 -5.14 -17.65 -12.82
N TYR A 228 -4.46 -18.72 -12.42
CA TYR A 228 -4.37 -19.93 -13.23
C TYR A 228 -5.70 -20.70 -13.30
N THR A 229 -6.50 -20.70 -12.23
CA THR A 229 -7.85 -21.27 -12.27
C THR A 229 -8.69 -20.59 -13.33
N PHE A 230 -8.68 -19.26 -13.39
CA PHE A 230 -9.39 -18.54 -14.43
C PHE A 230 -8.80 -18.81 -15.82
N ALA A 231 -7.47 -18.71 -15.97
CA ALA A 231 -6.82 -18.93 -17.26
C ALA A 231 -7.16 -20.30 -17.84
N LEU A 232 -7.06 -21.36 -17.04
CA LEU A 232 -7.37 -22.73 -17.48
C LEU A 232 -8.85 -22.93 -17.81
N LEU A 233 -9.76 -22.44 -16.96
CA LEU A 233 -11.20 -22.57 -17.21
C LEU A 233 -11.66 -21.78 -18.43
N ALA A 234 -11.10 -20.59 -18.63
CA ALA A 234 -11.45 -19.75 -19.75
C ALA A 234 -10.90 -20.26 -21.09
N THR A 235 -9.63 -20.75 -21.10
CA THR A 235 -8.98 -21.21 -22.34
C THR A 235 -9.41 -22.62 -22.75
N HIS A 236 -9.59 -23.57 -21.82
CA HIS A 236 -9.92 -24.96 -22.14
C HIS A 236 -11.42 -25.22 -22.19
N PHE A 237 -12.21 -24.56 -21.33
CA PHE A 237 -13.65 -24.79 -21.23
C PHE A 237 -14.49 -23.64 -21.79
N GLY A 238 -13.86 -22.53 -22.22
CA GLY A 238 -14.56 -21.36 -22.76
C GLY A 238 -15.46 -20.65 -21.75
N LEU A 239 -15.23 -20.84 -20.43
CA LEU A 239 -16.06 -20.25 -19.40
C LEU A 239 -15.82 -18.74 -19.29
N GLY A 240 -16.90 -17.98 -19.21
CA GLY A 240 -16.84 -16.54 -19.07
C GLY A 240 -16.33 -16.07 -17.69
N PHE A 241 -15.82 -14.84 -17.64
CA PHE A 241 -15.24 -14.22 -16.43
C PHE A 241 -16.15 -14.34 -15.19
N TRP A 242 -17.45 -14.06 -15.34
CA TRP A 242 -18.39 -14.02 -14.22
C TRP A 242 -18.62 -15.38 -13.55
N ILE A 243 -18.49 -16.49 -14.30
CA ILE A 243 -18.59 -17.85 -13.78
C ILE A 243 -17.26 -18.26 -13.15
N CYS A 244 -16.15 -17.91 -13.78
CA CYS A 244 -14.82 -18.27 -13.30
C CYS A 244 -14.43 -17.54 -12.02
N LEU A 245 -14.92 -16.30 -11.81
CA LEU A 245 -14.58 -15.49 -10.65
C LEU A 245 -14.87 -16.17 -9.30
N PRO A 246 -16.11 -16.66 -9.03
CA PRO A 246 -16.39 -17.37 -7.78
C PRO A 246 -15.64 -18.70 -7.69
N ILE A 247 -15.41 -19.41 -8.81
CA ILE A 247 -14.66 -20.67 -8.82
C ILE A 247 -13.19 -20.41 -8.46
N ALA A 248 -12.57 -19.36 -9.00
CA ALA A 248 -11.20 -18.97 -8.66
C ALA A 248 -11.05 -18.61 -7.18
N GLY A 249 -12.01 -17.87 -6.62
CA GLY A 249 -12.07 -17.57 -5.20
C GLY A 249 -12.22 -18.84 -4.33
N ALA A 250 -13.10 -19.77 -4.72
CA ALA A 250 -13.31 -21.03 -4.02
C ALA A 250 -12.08 -21.95 -4.11
N ALA A 251 -11.44 -22.03 -5.27
CA ALA A 251 -10.20 -22.80 -5.46
C ALA A 251 -9.07 -22.27 -4.59
N ALA A 252 -8.88 -20.95 -4.54
CA ALA A 252 -7.89 -20.34 -3.67
C ALA A 252 -8.22 -20.55 -2.19
N ALA A 253 -9.49 -20.46 -1.79
CA ALA A 253 -9.93 -20.75 -0.42
C ALA A 253 -9.65 -22.20 -0.03
N LEU A 254 -9.96 -23.15 -0.92
CA LEU A 254 -9.65 -24.57 -0.71
C LEU A 254 -8.14 -24.78 -0.56
N TRP A 255 -7.34 -24.15 -1.44
CA TRP A 255 -5.88 -24.20 -1.34
C TRP A 255 -5.37 -23.60 -0.02
N GLY A 256 -5.97 -22.50 0.44
CA GLY A 256 -5.71 -21.91 1.74
C GLY A 256 -5.99 -22.85 2.92
N ILE A 257 -7.03 -23.68 2.84
CA ILE A 257 -7.32 -24.73 3.83
C ILE A 257 -6.27 -25.85 3.76
N VAL A 258 -5.94 -26.33 2.55
CA VAL A 258 -4.96 -27.40 2.33
C VAL A 258 -3.60 -27.01 2.86
N LEU A 259 -3.13 -25.81 2.54
CA LEU A 259 -1.86 -25.28 3.03
C LEU A 259 -1.92 -24.92 4.53
N GLY A 260 -3.02 -24.36 4.98
CA GLY A 260 -3.23 -23.99 6.37
C GLY A 260 -3.11 -25.18 7.31
N PHE A 261 -3.61 -26.35 6.94
CA PHE A 261 -3.67 -27.51 7.82
C PHE A 261 -2.31 -27.96 8.40
N PRO A 262 -1.24 -28.19 7.59
CA PRO A 262 0.09 -28.51 8.14
C PRO A 262 0.75 -27.33 8.86
N VAL A 263 0.50 -26.12 8.40
CA VAL A 263 1.16 -24.89 8.85
C VAL A 263 0.63 -24.42 10.22
N LEU A 264 -0.61 -24.78 10.58
CA LEU A 264 -1.27 -24.38 11.83
C LEU A 264 -0.59 -24.88 13.12
N ARG A 265 0.27 -25.86 13.04
CA ARG A 265 1.05 -26.38 14.18
C ARG A 265 2.22 -25.47 14.52
N LEU A 266 2.62 -24.59 13.58
CA LEU A 266 3.74 -23.68 13.71
C LEU A 266 3.30 -22.33 14.29
N ARG A 267 4.23 -21.62 14.91
CA ARG A 267 3.97 -20.32 15.55
C ARG A 267 5.05 -19.30 15.17
N GLY A 268 4.67 -18.04 15.17
CA GLY A 268 5.58 -16.93 14.94
C GLY A 268 6.31 -17.03 13.61
N ASP A 269 7.62 -16.86 13.62
CA ASP A 269 8.47 -16.78 12.43
C ASP A 269 8.54 -18.09 11.65
N TYR A 270 8.41 -19.25 12.33
CA TYR A 270 8.36 -20.56 11.66
C TYR A 270 7.14 -20.68 10.74
N LEU A 271 6.01 -20.09 11.12
CA LEU A 271 4.83 -20.02 10.27
C LEU A 271 5.14 -19.27 8.97
N ALA A 272 5.79 -18.10 9.09
CA ALA A 272 6.15 -17.26 7.96
C ALA A 272 7.11 -17.95 6.98
N ILE A 273 8.15 -18.64 7.50
CA ILE A 273 9.11 -19.37 6.68
C ILE A 273 8.42 -20.49 5.89
N VAL A 274 7.52 -21.22 6.53
CA VAL A 274 6.82 -22.34 5.89
C VAL A 274 5.80 -21.84 4.87
N THR A 275 5.07 -20.75 5.14
CA THR A 275 4.17 -20.17 4.12
C THR A 275 4.93 -19.64 2.92
N LEU A 276 6.12 -19.05 3.11
CA LEU A 276 7.02 -18.67 2.02
C LEU A 276 7.42 -19.89 1.18
N ALA A 277 7.86 -20.97 1.83
CA ALA A 277 8.25 -22.19 1.15
C ALA A 277 7.09 -22.77 0.31
N PHE A 278 5.86 -22.76 0.85
CA PHE A 278 4.68 -23.17 0.09
C PHE A 278 4.37 -22.24 -1.09
N GLY A 279 4.59 -20.93 -0.94
CA GLY A 279 4.48 -19.98 -2.05
C GLY A 279 5.41 -20.34 -3.20
N GLU A 280 6.67 -20.63 -2.89
CA GLU A 280 7.67 -21.05 -3.88
C GLU A 280 7.36 -22.46 -4.45
N ILE A 281 6.86 -23.39 -3.65
CA ILE A 281 6.42 -24.71 -4.15
C ILE A 281 5.32 -24.54 -5.20
N VAL A 282 4.31 -23.71 -4.97
CA VAL A 282 3.26 -23.42 -5.96
C VAL A 282 3.88 -22.83 -7.23
N ARG A 283 4.78 -21.87 -7.12
CA ARG A 283 5.47 -21.28 -8.28
C ARG A 283 6.27 -22.33 -9.06
N ILE A 284 7.02 -23.19 -8.38
CA ILE A 284 7.80 -24.26 -8.99
C ILE A 284 6.89 -25.30 -9.69
N ILE A 285 5.75 -25.65 -9.09
CA ILE A 285 4.75 -26.52 -9.74
C ILE A 285 4.25 -25.86 -11.02
N LEU A 286 3.89 -24.59 -10.98
CA LEU A 286 3.43 -23.85 -12.16
C LEU A 286 4.49 -23.78 -13.27
N LEU A 287 5.77 -23.65 -12.90
CA LEU A 287 6.90 -23.65 -13.85
C LEU A 287 7.15 -25.02 -14.52
N ASN A 288 6.99 -26.10 -13.76
CA ASN A 288 7.36 -27.44 -14.24
C ASN A 288 6.19 -28.21 -14.86
N TRP A 289 4.95 -27.83 -14.58
CA TRP A 289 3.78 -28.51 -15.13
C TRP A 289 3.40 -27.99 -16.52
N THR A 290 4.34 -28.10 -17.46
CA THR A 290 4.26 -27.48 -18.79
C THR A 290 3.02 -27.89 -19.59
N GLU A 291 2.55 -29.11 -19.43
CA GLU A 291 1.37 -29.63 -20.15
C GLU A 291 0.06 -28.91 -19.79
N VAL A 292 -0.05 -28.42 -18.55
CA VAL A 292 -1.28 -27.77 -18.05
C VAL A 292 -1.13 -26.28 -17.96
N THR A 293 -0.01 -25.80 -17.43
CA THR A 293 0.20 -24.38 -17.11
C THR A 293 0.95 -23.59 -18.19
N GLY A 294 1.45 -24.30 -19.22
CA GLY A 294 2.36 -23.73 -20.20
C GLY A 294 3.78 -23.51 -19.67
N GLY A 295 4.06 -23.85 -18.41
CA GLY A 295 5.36 -23.70 -17.78
C GLY A 295 5.87 -22.25 -17.79
N PRO A 296 7.16 -22.02 -18.12
CA PRO A 296 7.73 -20.67 -18.19
C PRO A 296 7.03 -19.75 -19.21
N ASN A 297 6.49 -20.34 -20.30
CA ASN A 297 5.79 -19.60 -21.35
C ASN A 297 4.42 -19.08 -20.91
N GLY A 298 3.85 -19.65 -19.82
CA GLY A 298 2.56 -19.24 -19.31
C GLY A 298 1.38 -19.54 -20.23
N ILE A 299 0.23 -18.96 -19.89
CA ILE A 299 -1.01 -19.09 -20.66
C ILE A 299 -1.35 -17.74 -21.27
N ALA A 300 -1.41 -17.67 -22.60
CA ALA A 300 -1.80 -16.49 -23.36
C ALA A 300 -3.23 -16.65 -23.93
N GLY A 301 -3.78 -15.55 -24.46
CA GLY A 301 -5.09 -15.58 -25.11
C GLY A 301 -6.26 -15.66 -24.12
N ILE A 302 -6.06 -15.27 -22.87
CA ILE A 302 -7.13 -15.24 -21.86
C ILE A 302 -8.18 -14.20 -22.27
N PRO A 303 -9.48 -14.59 -22.36
CA PRO A 303 -10.52 -13.71 -22.83
C PRO A 303 -10.74 -12.54 -21.86
N LYS A 304 -10.91 -11.34 -22.44
CA LYS A 304 -11.28 -10.16 -21.66
C LYS A 304 -12.74 -10.24 -21.20
N PRO A 305 -13.09 -9.62 -20.06
CA PRO A 305 -14.46 -9.67 -19.59
C PRO A 305 -15.37 -8.91 -20.53
N THR A 306 -16.55 -9.48 -20.77
CA THR A 306 -17.61 -8.85 -21.54
C THR A 306 -18.60 -8.17 -20.61
N PHE A 307 -19.25 -7.09 -21.06
CA PHE A 307 -20.35 -6.49 -20.33
C PHE A 307 -21.59 -7.38 -20.51
N PHE A 308 -21.78 -8.34 -19.60
CA PHE A 308 -22.90 -9.31 -19.60
C PHE A 308 -23.14 -9.97 -20.98
N GLY A 309 -22.06 -10.36 -21.67
CA GLY A 309 -22.12 -10.99 -22.99
C GLY A 309 -21.80 -10.05 -24.17
N LEU A 310 -21.77 -8.73 -23.96
CA LEU A 310 -21.41 -7.75 -24.98
C LEU A 310 -19.89 -7.53 -24.99
N PRO A 311 -19.16 -7.87 -26.06
CA PRO A 311 -17.72 -7.67 -26.15
C PRO A 311 -17.36 -6.22 -26.42
N PHE A 312 -16.22 -5.77 -25.85
CA PHE A 312 -15.61 -4.46 -26.09
C PHE A 312 -14.66 -4.47 -27.31
N SER A 313 -15.02 -5.18 -28.37
CA SER A 313 -14.20 -5.25 -29.59
C SER A 313 -15.02 -4.76 -30.78
N PRO A 314 -14.45 -3.94 -31.67
CA PRO A 314 -15.15 -3.54 -32.90
C PRO A 314 -15.27 -4.67 -33.92
N PHE A 315 -14.46 -5.72 -33.77
CA PHE A 315 -14.36 -6.85 -34.73
C PHE A 315 -15.06 -8.11 -34.24
N ALA A 316 -15.80 -8.06 -33.11
CA ALA A 316 -16.51 -9.22 -32.60
C ALA A 316 -17.76 -9.50 -33.43
N GLU A 317 -18.02 -10.78 -33.71
CA GLU A 317 -19.26 -11.23 -34.34
C GLU A 317 -20.44 -11.00 -33.38
N GLY A 318 -21.49 -10.34 -33.86
CA GLY A 318 -22.70 -10.04 -33.08
C GLY A 318 -22.80 -8.61 -32.57
N THR A 319 -23.72 -8.40 -31.60
CA THR A 319 -23.92 -7.08 -30.99
C THR A 319 -22.78 -6.75 -30.04
N THR A 320 -21.99 -5.73 -30.39
CA THR A 320 -20.92 -5.19 -29.56
C THR A 320 -21.47 -4.19 -28.55
N PHE A 321 -20.68 -3.89 -27.47
CA PHE A 321 -21.04 -2.87 -26.49
C PHE A 321 -21.34 -1.51 -27.15
N SER A 322 -20.44 -1.07 -28.05
CA SER A 322 -20.61 0.19 -28.79
C SER A 322 -21.83 0.17 -29.72
N GLY A 323 -22.12 -0.96 -30.36
CA GLY A 323 -23.30 -1.11 -31.22
C GLY A 323 -24.61 -1.11 -30.43
N PHE A 324 -24.65 -1.74 -29.26
CA PHE A 324 -25.85 -1.80 -28.42
C PHE A 324 -26.23 -0.42 -27.84
N PHE A 325 -25.23 0.35 -27.37
CA PHE A 325 -25.47 1.67 -26.79
C PHE A 325 -25.41 2.82 -27.80
N GLY A 326 -25.12 2.56 -29.07
CA GLY A 326 -25.00 3.58 -30.11
C GLY A 326 -23.83 4.56 -29.90
N ILE A 327 -22.77 4.13 -29.16
CA ILE A 327 -21.63 4.97 -28.80
C ILE A 327 -20.47 4.64 -29.76
N HIS A 328 -19.68 5.67 -30.13
CA HIS A 328 -18.47 5.44 -30.91
C HIS A 328 -17.49 4.56 -30.12
N TYR A 329 -16.87 3.58 -30.82
CA TYR A 329 -15.93 2.68 -30.16
C TYR A 329 -14.67 3.43 -29.68
N ASP A 330 -14.36 3.29 -28.38
CA ASP A 330 -13.12 3.75 -27.78
C ASP A 330 -12.55 2.62 -26.90
N GLY A 331 -11.25 2.37 -27.04
CA GLY A 331 -10.55 1.40 -26.18
C GLY A 331 -10.56 1.73 -24.70
N LEU A 332 -10.83 2.99 -24.32
CA LEU A 332 -11.01 3.43 -22.93
C LEU A 332 -12.24 2.82 -22.27
N HIS A 333 -13.32 2.51 -23.03
CA HIS A 333 -14.54 1.92 -22.43
C HIS A 333 -14.26 0.58 -21.73
N ALA A 334 -13.38 -0.25 -22.32
CA ALA A 334 -12.97 -1.51 -21.69
C ALA A 334 -12.17 -1.29 -20.39
N LEU A 335 -11.30 -0.27 -20.35
CA LEU A 335 -10.52 0.08 -19.15
C LEU A 335 -11.41 0.65 -18.05
N ILE A 336 -12.36 1.53 -18.39
CA ILE A 336 -13.33 2.08 -17.46
C ILE A 336 -14.19 0.95 -16.87
N PHE A 337 -14.61 0.00 -17.70
CA PHE A 337 -15.34 -1.17 -17.22
C PHE A 337 -14.51 -2.00 -16.24
N LEU A 338 -13.24 -2.32 -16.58
CA LEU A 338 -12.32 -3.02 -15.69
C LEU A 338 -12.08 -2.27 -14.37
N TYR A 339 -11.97 -0.94 -14.44
CA TYR A 339 -11.85 -0.10 -13.26
C TYR A 339 -13.05 -0.28 -12.31
N TYR A 340 -14.26 -0.22 -12.84
CA TYR A 340 -15.46 -0.41 -12.01
C TYR A 340 -15.59 -1.84 -11.48
N VAL A 341 -15.17 -2.85 -12.23
CA VAL A 341 -15.16 -4.24 -11.77
C VAL A 341 -14.23 -4.40 -10.57
N ILE A 342 -12.97 -3.92 -10.65
CA ILE A 342 -12.06 -4.03 -9.51
C ILE A 342 -12.50 -3.16 -8.33
N LEU A 343 -13.08 -2.00 -8.58
CA LEU A 343 -13.65 -1.15 -7.53
C LEU A 343 -14.75 -1.87 -6.76
N VAL A 344 -15.69 -2.52 -7.46
CA VAL A 344 -16.76 -3.31 -6.84
C VAL A 344 -16.19 -4.49 -6.06
N LEU A 345 -15.22 -5.21 -6.62
CA LEU A 345 -14.55 -6.32 -5.93
C LEU A 345 -13.82 -5.87 -4.66
N ALA A 346 -13.11 -4.75 -4.74
CA ALA A 346 -12.42 -4.17 -3.57
C ALA A 346 -13.43 -3.71 -2.50
N LEU A 347 -14.49 -3.00 -2.87
CA LEU A 347 -15.54 -2.59 -1.94
C LEU A 347 -16.28 -3.79 -1.33
N MET A 348 -16.52 -4.85 -2.11
CA MET A 348 -17.09 -6.11 -1.63
C MET A 348 -16.17 -6.76 -0.60
N THR A 349 -14.86 -6.84 -0.88
CA THR A 349 -13.84 -7.35 0.06
C THR A 349 -13.87 -6.58 1.38
N ASN A 350 -13.90 -5.24 1.30
CA ASN A 350 -14.00 -4.39 2.48
C ASN A 350 -15.30 -4.65 3.27
N LEU A 351 -16.43 -4.66 2.59
CA LEU A 351 -17.74 -4.87 3.20
C LEU A 351 -17.81 -6.25 3.88
N VAL A 352 -17.36 -7.30 3.22
CA VAL A 352 -17.33 -8.66 3.79
C VAL A 352 -16.42 -8.69 5.01
N THR A 353 -15.22 -8.11 4.93
CA THR A 353 -14.28 -8.05 6.06
C THR A 353 -14.87 -7.30 7.26
N LEU A 354 -15.52 -6.15 7.04
CA LEU A 354 -16.19 -5.39 8.09
C LEU A 354 -17.36 -6.15 8.73
N ARG A 355 -18.10 -6.92 7.92
CA ARG A 355 -19.18 -7.78 8.42
C ARG A 355 -18.64 -8.96 9.20
N LEU A 356 -17.65 -9.70 8.67
CA LEU A 356 -17.02 -10.84 9.34
C LEU A 356 -16.42 -10.45 10.67
N ARG A 357 -15.79 -9.29 10.76
CA ARG A 357 -15.21 -8.76 11.99
C ARG A 357 -16.22 -8.61 13.12
N ARG A 358 -17.48 -8.30 12.81
CA ARG A 358 -18.57 -8.19 13.80
C ARG A 358 -19.19 -9.53 14.20
N LEU A 359 -18.96 -10.58 13.40
CA LEU A 359 -19.45 -11.93 13.66
C LEU A 359 -18.60 -12.67 14.68
N PRO A 360 -19.09 -13.77 15.28
CA PRO A 360 -18.31 -14.58 16.23
C PRO A 360 -16.95 -15.04 15.69
N VAL A 361 -16.88 -15.34 14.39
CA VAL A 361 -15.65 -15.77 13.71
C VAL A 361 -14.58 -14.67 13.74
N GLY A 362 -14.93 -13.44 13.39
CA GLY A 362 -13.99 -12.33 13.39
C GLY A 362 -13.53 -11.94 14.80
N ARG A 363 -14.43 -12.04 15.79
CA ARG A 363 -14.07 -11.86 17.21
C ARG A 363 -13.11 -12.95 17.70
N ALA A 364 -13.29 -14.18 17.22
CA ALA A 364 -12.37 -15.28 17.51
C ALA A 364 -10.99 -15.04 16.88
N TRP A 365 -10.91 -14.44 15.68
CA TRP A 365 -9.65 -14.02 15.07
C TRP A 365 -8.92 -12.97 15.92
N GLU A 366 -9.64 -11.90 16.30
CA GLU A 366 -9.06 -10.82 17.13
C GLU A 366 -8.61 -11.35 18.51
N ALA A 367 -9.40 -12.21 19.15
CA ALA A 367 -9.04 -12.82 20.42
C ALA A 367 -7.80 -13.72 20.30
N MET A 368 -7.74 -14.55 19.24
CA MET A 368 -6.61 -15.45 19.01
C MET A 368 -5.31 -14.68 18.72
N ARG A 369 -5.39 -13.52 18.08
CA ARG A 369 -4.25 -12.63 17.84
C ARG A 369 -3.65 -12.10 19.15
N GLU A 370 -4.48 -11.82 20.16
CA GLU A 370 -4.00 -11.32 21.47
C GLU A 370 -3.36 -12.45 22.28
N ASP A 371 -4.04 -13.60 22.44
CA ASP A 371 -3.51 -14.76 23.16
C ASP A 371 -4.18 -16.08 22.72
N GLU A 372 -3.42 -16.92 21.99
CA GLU A 372 -3.89 -18.24 21.53
C GLU A 372 -4.16 -19.22 22.69
N ILE A 373 -3.36 -19.13 23.76
CA ILE A 373 -3.47 -20.06 24.91
C ILE A 373 -4.73 -19.75 25.69
N ALA A 374 -4.99 -18.46 25.94
CA ALA A 374 -6.22 -18.01 26.61
C ALA A 374 -7.47 -18.40 25.83
N CYS A 375 -7.47 -18.24 24.49
CA CYS A 375 -8.57 -18.65 23.63
C CYS A 375 -8.87 -20.15 23.73
N ARG A 376 -7.83 -20.98 23.76
CA ARG A 376 -7.96 -22.44 23.91
C ARG A 376 -8.55 -22.80 25.27
N SER A 377 -8.16 -22.11 26.33
CA SER A 377 -8.69 -22.30 27.67
C SER A 377 -10.18 -21.93 27.79
N LEU A 378 -10.62 -20.95 26.96
CA LEU A 378 -12.03 -20.53 26.89
C LEU A 378 -12.87 -21.38 25.93
N GLY A 379 -12.32 -22.48 25.36
CA GLY A 379 -13.03 -23.41 24.48
C GLY A 379 -13.11 -23.00 23.03
N ILE A 380 -12.37 -21.94 22.59
CA ILE A 380 -12.29 -21.56 21.19
C ILE A 380 -11.40 -22.56 20.45
N ASN A 381 -11.94 -23.18 19.39
CA ASN A 381 -11.15 -24.06 18.52
C ASN A 381 -10.19 -23.25 17.66
N THR A 382 -8.94 -23.14 18.12
CA THR A 382 -7.91 -22.32 17.46
C THR A 382 -7.56 -22.82 16.07
N THR A 383 -7.65 -24.14 15.80
CA THR A 383 -7.38 -24.73 14.49
C THR A 383 -8.41 -24.27 13.46
N VAL A 384 -9.70 -24.42 13.76
CA VAL A 384 -10.78 -23.96 12.85
C VAL A 384 -10.74 -22.45 12.65
N THR A 385 -10.43 -21.70 13.72
CA THR A 385 -10.31 -20.24 13.66
C THR A 385 -9.18 -19.82 12.73
N LYS A 386 -8.00 -20.43 12.83
CA LYS A 386 -6.87 -20.17 11.90
C LYS A 386 -7.23 -20.54 10.46
N LEU A 387 -7.77 -21.75 10.23
CA LEU A 387 -8.16 -22.21 8.89
C LEU A 387 -9.19 -21.27 8.26
N SER A 388 -10.16 -20.79 9.03
CA SER A 388 -11.16 -19.85 8.50
C SER A 388 -10.54 -18.51 8.08
N ALA A 389 -9.54 -18.01 8.80
CA ALA A 389 -8.81 -16.81 8.43
C ALA A 389 -8.00 -17.01 7.14
N PHE A 390 -7.25 -18.12 7.04
CA PHE A 390 -6.51 -18.47 5.83
C PHE A 390 -7.44 -18.66 4.61
N ALA A 391 -8.52 -19.42 4.77
CA ALA A 391 -9.48 -19.65 3.68
C ALA A 391 -10.10 -18.34 3.17
N THR A 392 -10.50 -17.46 4.09
CA THR A 392 -11.11 -16.17 3.72
C THR A 392 -10.10 -15.24 3.06
N GLY A 393 -8.89 -15.13 3.62
CA GLY A 393 -7.81 -14.33 3.03
C GLY A 393 -7.41 -14.83 1.64
N ALA A 394 -7.23 -16.16 1.51
CA ALA A 394 -6.91 -16.81 0.24
C ALA A 394 -8.01 -16.62 -0.81
N MET A 395 -9.28 -16.67 -0.42
CA MET A 395 -10.42 -16.42 -1.32
C MET A 395 -10.29 -15.05 -1.99
N PHE A 396 -9.98 -14.00 -1.24
CA PHE A 396 -9.80 -12.67 -1.80
C PHE A 396 -8.54 -12.56 -2.65
N GLY A 397 -7.46 -13.26 -2.28
CA GLY A 397 -6.29 -13.42 -3.13
C GLY A 397 -6.63 -14.05 -4.48
N GLY A 398 -7.44 -15.11 -4.48
CA GLY A 398 -7.89 -15.80 -5.69
C GLY A 398 -8.80 -14.94 -6.58
N LEU A 399 -9.72 -14.18 -6.00
CA LEU A 399 -10.55 -13.23 -6.74
C LEU A 399 -9.71 -12.14 -7.42
N ALA A 400 -8.70 -11.60 -6.71
CA ALA A 400 -7.75 -10.66 -7.28
C ALA A 400 -6.93 -11.29 -8.41
N GLY A 401 -6.54 -12.58 -8.27
CA GLY A 401 -5.82 -13.34 -9.30
C GLY A 401 -6.64 -13.52 -10.58
N CYS A 402 -7.90 -13.88 -10.45
CA CYS A 402 -8.83 -13.97 -11.58
C CYS A 402 -8.94 -12.62 -12.32
N PHE A 403 -9.06 -11.52 -11.58
CA PHE A 403 -9.11 -10.18 -12.16
C PHE A 403 -7.79 -9.81 -12.86
N PHE A 404 -6.64 -10.12 -12.26
CA PHE A 404 -5.32 -9.86 -12.85
C PHE A 404 -5.15 -10.58 -14.19
N ALA A 405 -5.45 -11.89 -14.22
CA ALA A 405 -5.36 -12.70 -15.43
C ALA A 405 -6.24 -12.13 -16.55
N THR A 406 -7.45 -11.70 -16.20
CA THR A 406 -8.40 -11.05 -17.12
C THR A 406 -7.88 -9.73 -17.68
N ARG A 407 -7.32 -8.87 -16.80
CA ARG A 407 -6.76 -7.57 -17.23
C ARG A 407 -5.55 -7.75 -18.14
N GLN A 408 -4.63 -8.64 -17.76
CA GLN A 408 -3.38 -8.85 -18.48
C GLN A 408 -3.60 -9.60 -19.79
N GLY A 409 -4.59 -10.51 -19.86
CA GLY A 409 -4.80 -11.41 -20.99
C GLY A 409 -3.72 -12.49 -21.14
N PHE A 410 -2.78 -12.53 -20.17
CA PHE A 410 -1.65 -13.42 -20.12
C PHE A 410 -1.25 -13.67 -18.66
N VAL A 411 -0.88 -14.90 -18.32
CA VAL A 411 -0.42 -15.29 -16.99
C VAL A 411 0.83 -16.14 -17.11
N SER A 412 1.89 -15.76 -16.41
CA SER A 412 3.12 -16.57 -16.28
C SER A 412 3.50 -16.76 -14.81
N PRO A 413 4.22 -17.83 -14.45
CA PRO A 413 4.68 -18.05 -13.09
C PRO A 413 5.62 -16.95 -12.56
N GLU A 414 6.30 -16.25 -13.44
CA GLU A 414 7.20 -15.13 -13.11
C GLU A 414 6.46 -13.92 -12.51
N SER A 415 5.15 -13.81 -12.74
CA SER A 415 4.32 -12.75 -12.13
C SER A 415 4.05 -13.01 -10.63
N PHE A 416 4.36 -14.21 -10.12
CA PHE A 416 4.01 -14.63 -8.75
C PHE A 416 5.24 -14.96 -7.92
N THR A 417 6.21 -14.07 -7.92
CA THR A 417 7.44 -14.19 -7.13
C THR A 417 7.21 -13.79 -5.66
N PHE A 418 8.12 -14.21 -4.79
CA PHE A 418 8.12 -13.80 -3.37
C PHE A 418 8.09 -12.26 -3.20
N ILE A 419 8.71 -11.51 -4.11
CA ILE A 419 8.73 -10.04 -4.06
C ILE A 419 7.31 -9.46 -4.02
N GLU A 420 6.39 -10.04 -4.77
CA GLU A 420 4.97 -9.62 -4.76
C GLU A 420 4.32 -9.85 -3.38
N SER A 421 4.56 -11.01 -2.75
CA SER A 421 4.11 -11.26 -1.37
C SER A 421 4.69 -10.24 -0.39
N ALA A 422 5.98 -9.92 -0.53
CA ALA A 422 6.66 -8.95 0.32
C ALA A 422 6.08 -7.54 0.16
N ILE A 423 5.75 -7.11 -1.06
CA ILE A 423 5.09 -5.83 -1.34
C ILE A 423 3.71 -5.78 -0.69
N ILE A 424 2.89 -6.82 -0.87
CA ILE A 424 1.55 -6.88 -0.29
C ILE A 424 1.61 -6.85 1.24
N LEU A 425 2.54 -7.61 1.84
CA LEU A 425 2.77 -7.59 3.29
C LEU A 425 3.23 -6.20 3.77
N ALA A 426 4.14 -5.58 3.04
CA ALA A 426 4.62 -4.24 3.37
C ALA A 426 3.49 -3.20 3.35
N ILE A 427 2.58 -3.27 2.38
CA ILE A 427 1.38 -2.42 2.35
C ILE A 427 0.53 -2.62 3.60
N VAL A 428 0.33 -3.87 4.05
CA VAL A 428 -0.45 -4.16 5.26
C VAL A 428 0.23 -3.65 6.53
N VAL A 429 1.54 -3.88 6.66
CA VAL A 429 2.33 -3.43 7.82
C VAL A 429 2.42 -1.91 7.86
N LEU A 430 2.72 -1.28 6.73
CA LEU A 430 2.81 0.17 6.58
C LEU A 430 1.46 0.85 6.89
N GLY A 431 0.37 0.29 6.35
CA GLY A 431 -0.98 0.80 6.58
C GLY A 431 -1.41 0.70 8.03
N GLY A 432 -0.92 -0.31 8.72
CA GLY A 432 -1.28 -0.70 10.08
C GLY A 432 -2.15 -1.94 10.11
N MET A 433 -1.58 -3.00 10.66
CA MET A 433 -2.23 -4.32 10.76
C MET A 433 -3.59 -4.22 11.45
N GLY A 434 -4.64 -4.69 10.79
CA GLY A 434 -6.04 -4.64 11.25
C GLY A 434 -6.80 -3.37 10.83
N SER A 435 -6.15 -2.37 10.20
CA SER A 435 -6.79 -1.14 9.72
C SER A 435 -7.09 -1.25 8.22
N GLN A 436 -8.37 -1.28 7.84
CA GLN A 436 -8.78 -1.31 6.42
C GLN A 436 -8.42 -0.01 5.70
N LEU A 437 -8.70 1.14 6.34
CA LEU A 437 -8.36 2.45 5.78
C LEU A 437 -6.85 2.64 5.64
N GLY A 438 -6.09 2.19 6.65
CA GLY A 438 -4.63 2.29 6.61
C GLY A 438 -4.02 1.51 5.45
N VAL A 439 -4.48 0.28 5.21
CA VAL A 439 -4.04 -0.55 4.08
C VAL A 439 -4.36 0.11 2.74
N ALA A 440 -5.55 0.71 2.57
CA ALA A 440 -5.90 1.42 1.34
C ALA A 440 -4.98 2.63 1.10
N ILE A 441 -4.73 3.45 2.13
CA ILE A 441 -3.81 4.59 2.03
C ILE A 441 -2.38 4.11 1.72
N ALA A 442 -1.92 3.05 2.38
CA ALA A 442 -0.60 2.49 2.13
C ALA A 442 -0.45 1.98 0.70
N ALA A 443 -1.46 1.31 0.15
CA ALA A 443 -1.46 0.85 -1.24
C ALA A 443 -1.38 2.03 -2.23
N ILE A 444 -2.15 3.10 -1.99
CA ILE A 444 -2.09 4.33 -2.81
C ILE A 444 -0.68 4.95 -2.75
N VAL A 445 -0.12 5.09 -1.56
CA VAL A 445 1.20 5.71 -1.35
C VAL A 445 2.31 4.85 -1.93
N MET A 446 2.25 3.53 -1.73
CA MET A 446 3.30 2.62 -2.17
C MET A 446 3.26 2.41 -3.68
N VAL A 447 2.12 2.01 -4.23
CA VAL A 447 1.99 1.72 -5.67
C VAL A 447 1.98 3.01 -6.47
N GLY A 448 1.17 4.00 -6.07
CA GLY A 448 1.09 5.29 -6.74
C GLY A 448 2.37 6.11 -6.60
N GLY A 449 3.00 6.10 -5.43
CA GLY A 449 4.26 6.80 -5.18
C GLY A 449 5.42 6.24 -6.02
N PHE A 450 5.51 4.92 -6.16
CA PHE A 450 6.54 4.31 -7.01
C PHE A 450 6.33 4.58 -8.50
N GLU A 451 5.10 4.57 -8.94
CA GLU A 451 4.81 4.89 -10.33
C GLU A 451 5.04 6.39 -10.61
N ALA A 452 4.74 7.26 -9.65
CA ALA A 452 5.10 8.67 -9.75
C ALA A 452 6.61 8.89 -9.83
N LEU A 453 7.42 8.14 -9.08
CA LEU A 453 8.88 8.19 -9.16
C LEU A 453 9.42 7.79 -10.54
N ARG A 454 8.74 6.91 -11.27
CA ARG A 454 9.12 6.48 -12.62
C ARG A 454 9.08 7.61 -13.64
N HIS A 455 8.20 8.58 -13.46
CA HIS A 455 8.01 9.70 -14.38
C HIS A 455 8.72 11.00 -13.95
N THR A 456 9.50 10.98 -12.86
CA THR A 456 10.20 12.18 -12.37
C THR A 456 11.54 12.38 -13.07
N ALA A 457 11.54 13.14 -14.16
CA ALA A 457 12.75 13.68 -14.77
C ALA A 457 13.58 14.54 -13.78
N GLY A 458 12.94 15.12 -12.76
CA GLY A 458 13.62 15.94 -11.75
C GLY A 458 14.59 15.20 -10.83
N LEU A 459 14.47 13.88 -10.67
CA LEU A 459 15.49 13.09 -9.95
C LEU A 459 16.75 12.93 -10.80
N GLN A 460 16.61 12.83 -12.11
CA GLN A 460 17.74 12.80 -13.05
C GLN A 460 18.51 14.14 -13.07
N ALA A 461 17.81 15.26 -12.87
CA ALA A 461 18.45 16.57 -12.76
C ALA A 461 19.34 16.70 -11.49
N ILE A 462 18.99 16.00 -10.39
CA ILE A 462 19.77 16.02 -9.14
C ILE A 462 20.90 14.99 -9.15
N PHE A 463 20.64 13.77 -9.66
CA PHE A 463 21.55 12.63 -9.58
C PHE A 463 22.30 12.36 -10.90
N GLY A 464 22.03 13.12 -11.96
CA GLY A 464 22.61 12.95 -13.29
C GLY A 464 21.70 12.19 -14.26
N GLU A 465 21.91 12.39 -15.56
CA GLU A 465 21.09 11.77 -16.64
C GLU A 465 21.15 10.24 -16.66
N GLU A 466 22.20 9.66 -16.09
CA GLU A 466 22.38 8.21 -15.98
C GLU A 466 21.62 7.57 -14.79
N PHE A 467 21.03 8.39 -13.92
CA PHE A 467 20.26 7.89 -12.78
C PHE A 467 18.88 7.45 -13.23
N ASP A 468 18.64 6.12 -13.23
CA ASP A 468 17.31 5.55 -13.49
C ASP A 468 16.59 5.26 -12.17
N PRO A 469 15.58 6.06 -11.79
CA PRO A 469 14.83 5.83 -10.55
C PRO A 469 14.16 4.46 -10.47
N ALA A 470 13.88 3.82 -11.61
CA ALA A 470 13.24 2.52 -11.66
C ALA A 470 14.16 1.40 -11.12
N LEU A 471 15.48 1.51 -11.33
CA LEU A 471 16.46 0.55 -10.80
C LEU A 471 16.54 0.61 -9.27
N TYR A 472 16.41 1.81 -8.69
CA TYR A 472 16.49 2.03 -7.24
C TYR A 472 15.14 1.87 -6.53
N ARG A 473 14.08 1.54 -7.24
CA ARG A 473 12.72 1.38 -6.70
C ARG A 473 12.68 0.48 -5.46
N MET A 474 13.32 -0.69 -5.52
CA MET A 474 13.35 -1.65 -4.41
C MET A 474 14.16 -1.14 -3.22
N LEU A 475 15.26 -0.44 -3.45
CA LEU A 475 16.06 0.19 -2.40
C LEU A 475 15.25 1.28 -1.67
N LEU A 476 14.63 2.18 -2.43
CA LEU A 476 13.79 3.25 -1.88
C LEU A 476 12.60 2.70 -1.09
N PHE A 477 12.00 1.62 -1.60
CA PHE A 477 10.94 0.89 -0.91
C PHE A 477 11.44 0.35 0.45
N GLY A 478 12.56 -0.37 0.47
CA GLY A 478 13.13 -0.92 1.70
C GLY A 478 13.46 0.18 2.72
N LEU A 479 14.08 1.27 2.26
CA LEU A 479 14.41 2.42 3.12
C LEU A 479 13.17 3.11 3.68
N ALA A 480 12.15 3.33 2.85
CA ALA A 480 10.88 3.92 3.28
C ALA A 480 10.21 3.04 4.34
N MET A 481 10.22 1.72 4.14
CA MET A 481 9.66 0.76 5.08
C MET A 481 10.41 0.78 6.42
N VAL A 482 11.74 0.75 6.40
CA VAL A 482 12.58 0.85 7.61
C VAL A 482 12.31 2.17 8.34
N ALA A 483 12.29 3.29 7.62
CA ALA A 483 12.02 4.60 8.19
C ALA A 483 10.64 4.66 8.89
N ILE A 484 9.59 4.16 8.24
CA ILE A 484 8.24 4.16 8.81
C ILE A 484 8.16 3.22 10.02
N MET A 485 8.78 2.04 9.97
CA MET A 485 8.82 1.12 11.11
C MET A 485 9.55 1.71 12.32
N ILE A 486 10.58 2.52 12.11
CA ILE A 486 11.28 3.22 13.20
C ILE A 486 10.42 4.35 13.77
N TRP A 487 9.77 5.17 12.92
CA TRP A 487 9.03 6.35 13.36
C TRP A 487 7.58 6.06 13.73
N ARG A 488 6.95 5.09 13.07
CA ARG A 488 5.55 4.71 13.25
C ARG A 488 5.38 3.19 13.26
N PRO A 489 5.88 2.47 14.30
CA PRO A 489 5.85 0.98 14.34
C PRO A 489 4.44 0.39 14.31
N ARG A 490 3.39 1.22 14.55
CA ARG A 490 1.99 0.82 14.47
C ARG A 490 1.35 1.09 13.11
N GLY A 491 2.12 1.53 12.11
CA GLY A 491 1.63 1.94 10.79
C GLY A 491 1.07 3.36 10.74
N ILE A 492 0.66 3.77 9.51
CA ILE A 492 0.17 5.13 9.23
C ILE A 492 -1.13 5.40 9.99
N VAL A 493 -2.06 4.44 9.96
CA VAL A 493 -3.38 4.54 10.63
C VAL A 493 -3.49 3.44 11.68
N SER A 494 -3.04 3.72 12.88
CA SER A 494 -3.18 2.81 14.00
C SER A 494 -4.55 2.99 14.67
N SER A 495 -5.54 2.21 14.30
CA SER A 495 -6.79 2.12 15.03
C SER A 495 -6.93 0.73 15.66
N ARG A 496 -6.48 0.58 16.90
CA ARG A 496 -6.83 -0.57 17.75
C ARG A 496 -8.10 -0.29 18.55
N ALA A 497 -9.14 0.26 17.91
CA ALA A 497 -10.43 0.33 18.58
C ALA A 497 -10.97 -1.10 18.68
N PRO A 498 -11.26 -1.59 19.89
CA PRO A 498 -11.88 -2.90 20.05
C PRO A 498 -13.23 -2.89 19.32
N THR A 499 -13.57 -4.04 18.71
CA THR A 499 -14.83 -4.18 17.95
C THR A 499 -16.06 -4.06 18.87
N ILE A 500 -15.86 -4.30 20.16
CA ILE A 500 -16.86 -4.13 21.22
C ILE A 500 -16.24 -3.23 22.28
N SER A 501 -16.77 -2.04 22.48
CA SER A 501 -16.55 -1.27 23.69
C SER A 501 -17.44 -1.90 24.78
N LEU A 502 -16.82 -2.35 25.86
CA LEU A 502 -17.57 -2.61 27.09
C LEU A 502 -18.19 -1.25 27.47
N GLY A 503 -19.51 -1.19 27.50
CA GLY A 503 -20.20 0.01 27.99
C GLY A 503 -19.68 0.34 29.39
N ASP A 504 -19.74 1.60 29.77
CA ASP A 504 -19.38 2.04 31.11
C ASP A 504 -19.97 1.07 32.12
N ALA A 505 -19.11 0.38 32.87
CA ALA A 505 -19.56 -0.50 33.94
C ALA A 505 -20.38 0.37 34.89
N SER A 506 -21.70 0.17 34.89
CA SER A 506 -22.53 0.78 35.91
C SER A 506 -21.94 0.34 37.24
N ALA A 507 -21.48 1.30 38.05
CA ALA A 507 -20.92 1.01 39.35
C ALA A 507 -21.91 0.10 40.06
N ILE A 508 -21.46 -1.12 40.43
CA ILE A 508 -22.26 -2.04 41.23
C ILE A 508 -22.59 -1.26 42.48
N SER A 509 -23.85 -0.91 42.67
CA SER A 509 -24.27 -0.13 43.82
C SER A 509 -23.86 -0.93 45.07
N GLY A 510 -23.24 -0.28 46.05
CA GLY A 510 -22.78 -0.94 47.28
C GLY A 510 -23.87 -1.67 48.06
N ASP A 511 -25.13 -1.54 47.66
CA ASP A 511 -26.30 -2.23 48.22
C ASP A 511 -26.37 -3.72 47.89
N LEU A 512 -25.70 -4.16 46.79
CA LEU A 512 -25.60 -5.58 46.43
C LEU A 512 -24.61 -6.37 47.35
N VAL A 513 -23.72 -5.67 48.04
CA VAL A 513 -22.73 -6.29 48.96
C VAL A 513 -23.31 -6.44 50.38
N ARG A 514 -24.41 -5.78 50.71
CA ARG A 514 -25.05 -5.79 52.06
C ARG A 514 -26.06 -6.92 52.31
N GLN A 515 -26.37 -7.77 51.35
CA GLN A 515 -27.34 -8.87 51.51
C GLN A 515 -26.74 -10.20 51.97
N GLY A 516 -25.53 -10.20 52.50
CA GLY A 516 -24.87 -11.37 53.09
C GLY A 516 -24.61 -11.23 54.57
N ARG A 517 -25.63 -10.88 55.39
CA ARG A 517 -25.64 -11.08 56.85
C ARG A 517 -26.96 -11.66 57.30
#